data_794efb84c35089e9421807542bb0f8b3
#
_entry.id   794efb84c35089e9421807542bb0f8b3
#
_cell.length_a   1.000
_cell.length_b   1.000
_cell.length_c   1.000
_cell.angle_alpha   90.00
_cell.angle_beta   90.00
_cell.angle_gamma   90.00
#
_symmetry.space_group_name_H-M   'P 1'
#
loop_
_entity.id
_entity.type
_entity.pdbx_description
1 polymer ?
#
loop_
_entity_poly.entity_id
_entity_poly.type
_entity_poly.pdbx_seq_one_letter_code
_entity_poly.pdbx_strand_id
1 'polypeptide(L)'
;MAREDLSIQAPDGACRTSVFTPTKGAGPWPGVIFFMDGVGIRPVLQSMAQRLADAGFVVLLPDLFYRAGEYDPIDVGALFASPDGRKALTPFIGATDNHRAARDAESFLDHLQDRSDVSGTKVGTTGYCMGGGISLTVAATAANRIGAAASFHGGSLATDSEMSPHLLVDQIQGRVYIGAADNDGSYPPAMAARLIEALMAAHVDHRHDLYVGAAHGWTMSDFPVYHEEAAGRHWHALTALFMETLQ
;
A
#
# COMPACT_ATOMS: atom_id res chain seq x y z
N MET A 1 9.52 10.28 19.44
CA MET A 1 8.26 9.51 19.60
C MET A 1 8.18 8.59 18.41
N ALA A 2 7.82 7.33 18.59
CA ALA A 2 7.72 6.36 17.46
C ALA A 2 6.54 6.65 16.52
N ARG A 3 5.57 7.49 16.92
CA ARG A 3 4.41 7.89 16.10
C ARG A 3 4.13 9.39 16.26
N GLU A 4 3.84 10.03 15.15
CA GLU A 4 3.38 11.41 15.03
C GLU A 4 2.10 11.43 14.20
N ASP A 5 1.03 12.01 14.74
CA ASP A 5 -0.23 12.21 14.00
C ASP A 5 -0.31 13.66 13.54
N LEU A 6 -0.54 13.85 12.24
CA LEU A 6 -0.56 15.15 11.60
C LEU A 6 -1.58 15.19 10.45
N SER A 7 -1.72 16.32 9.82
CA SER A 7 -2.54 16.49 8.63
C SER A 7 -1.71 17.05 7.50
N ILE A 8 -1.71 16.38 6.35
CA ILE A 8 -1.05 16.82 5.13
C ILE A 8 -2.10 17.43 4.20
N GLN A 9 -1.81 18.64 3.70
CA GLN A 9 -2.68 19.26 2.70
C GLN A 9 -2.52 18.52 1.37
N ALA A 10 -3.52 17.73 1.02
CA ALA A 10 -3.66 17.05 -0.25
C ALA A 10 -4.52 17.90 -1.22
N PRO A 11 -4.58 17.58 -2.52
CA PRO A 11 -5.32 18.38 -3.50
C PRO A 11 -6.80 18.62 -3.16
N ASP A 12 -7.48 17.67 -2.54
CA ASP A 12 -8.90 17.76 -2.26
C ASP A 12 -9.21 18.01 -0.77
N GLY A 13 -8.21 18.32 0.06
CA GLY A 13 -8.40 18.66 1.47
C GLY A 13 -7.29 18.17 2.39
N ALA A 14 -7.49 18.34 3.68
CA ALA A 14 -6.56 17.95 4.72
C ALA A 14 -6.64 16.44 4.99
N CYS A 15 -5.61 15.69 4.62
CA CYS A 15 -5.50 14.25 4.81
C CYS A 15 -4.89 13.94 6.18
N ARG A 16 -5.66 13.30 7.07
CA ARG A 16 -5.13 12.78 8.34
C ARG A 16 -4.06 11.73 8.05
N THR A 17 -2.94 11.83 8.71
CA THR A 17 -1.77 11.01 8.41
C THR A 17 -1.03 10.68 9.69
N SER A 18 -0.59 9.43 9.83
CA SER A 18 0.33 9.03 10.89
C SER A 18 1.72 8.76 10.30
N VAL A 19 2.76 9.31 10.93
CA VAL A 19 4.16 9.01 10.61
C VAL A 19 4.74 8.16 11.73
N PHE A 20 5.35 7.05 11.34
CA PHE A 20 6.01 6.12 12.25
C PHE A 20 7.51 6.14 11.99
N THR A 21 8.30 6.21 13.07
CA THR A 21 9.76 6.14 13.03
C THR A 21 10.24 4.92 13.83
N PRO A 22 11.45 4.40 13.56
CA PRO A 22 12.04 3.34 14.35
C PRO A 22 12.07 3.67 15.83
N THR A 23 11.73 2.69 16.67
CA THR A 23 11.80 2.84 18.14
C THR A 23 13.24 2.80 18.66
N LYS A 24 14.18 2.32 17.82
CA LYS A 24 15.61 2.19 18.15
C LYS A 24 16.47 2.69 16.98
N GLY A 25 17.69 3.11 17.31
CA GLY A 25 18.65 3.61 16.35
C GLY A 25 18.59 5.13 16.20
N ALA A 26 19.48 5.64 15.37
CA ALA A 26 19.56 7.06 15.00
C ALA A 26 19.50 7.17 13.47
N GLY A 27 18.50 7.91 12.96
CA GLY A 27 18.34 8.15 11.53
C GLY A 27 19.47 8.98 10.91
N PRO A 28 19.31 9.49 9.71
CA PRO A 28 18.07 9.43 8.94
C PRO A 28 17.81 8.05 8.31
N TRP A 29 16.54 7.73 8.02
CA TRP A 29 16.11 6.45 7.43
C TRP A 29 15.37 6.66 6.11
N PRO A 30 15.36 5.67 5.18
CA PRO A 30 14.57 5.76 3.95
C PRO A 30 13.08 5.93 4.25
N GLY A 31 12.39 6.74 3.41
CA GLY A 31 10.95 6.96 3.51
C GLY A 31 10.13 5.87 2.81
N VAL A 32 8.97 5.55 3.37
CA VAL A 32 7.98 4.63 2.78
C VAL A 32 6.58 5.19 2.96
N ILE A 33 5.75 5.15 1.91
CA ILE A 33 4.31 5.38 2.01
C ILE A 33 3.60 4.03 2.09
N PHE A 34 2.79 3.85 3.12
CA PHE A 34 2.00 2.66 3.39
C PHE A 34 0.54 2.94 3.05
N PHE A 35 0.04 2.42 1.95
CA PHE A 35 -1.35 2.58 1.52
C PHE A 35 -2.26 1.54 2.17
N MET A 36 -3.28 2.03 2.85
CA MET A 36 -4.27 1.24 3.59
C MET A 36 -5.12 0.35 2.67
N ASP A 37 -5.77 -0.64 3.27
CA ASP A 37 -6.81 -1.41 2.61
C ASP A 37 -8.17 -0.69 2.60
N GLY A 38 -9.17 -1.32 2.00
CA GLY A 38 -10.52 -0.76 1.88
C GLY A 38 -11.34 -0.73 3.17
N VAL A 39 -10.79 -1.12 4.32
CA VAL A 39 -11.44 -1.04 5.64
C VAL A 39 -11.03 0.22 6.40
N GLY A 40 -9.97 0.91 5.94
CA GLY A 40 -9.55 2.17 6.54
C GLY A 40 -8.57 2.02 7.70
N ILE A 41 -8.21 3.17 8.27
CA ILE A 41 -7.21 3.24 9.34
C ILE A 41 -7.75 2.61 10.62
N ARG A 42 -6.99 1.67 11.17
CA ARG A 42 -7.32 0.93 12.39
C ARG A 42 -6.07 0.38 13.07
N PRO A 43 -6.15 -0.14 14.32
CA PRO A 43 -4.98 -0.57 15.10
C PRO A 43 -4.05 -1.55 14.37
N VAL A 44 -4.58 -2.49 13.57
CA VAL A 44 -3.76 -3.45 12.82
C VAL A 44 -2.85 -2.73 11.82
N LEU A 45 -3.37 -1.79 11.02
CA LEU A 45 -2.55 -1.05 10.06
C LEU A 45 -1.49 -0.18 10.76
N GLN A 46 -1.83 0.42 11.90
CA GLN A 46 -0.87 1.18 12.71
C GLN A 46 0.25 0.29 13.24
N SER A 47 -0.09 -0.91 13.70
CA SER A 47 0.90 -1.91 14.16
C SER A 47 1.78 -2.40 13.01
N MET A 48 1.22 -2.59 11.81
CA MET A 48 1.96 -2.96 10.61
C MET A 48 2.91 -1.85 10.18
N ALA A 49 2.46 -0.58 10.20
CA ALA A 49 3.30 0.57 9.89
C ALA A 49 4.45 0.72 10.90
N GLN A 50 4.18 0.55 12.20
CA GLN A 50 5.23 0.56 13.23
C GLN A 50 6.23 -0.59 13.04
N ARG A 51 5.74 -1.80 12.72
CA ARG A 51 6.62 -2.94 12.43
C ARG A 51 7.56 -2.66 11.25
N LEU A 52 7.04 -2.03 10.19
CA LEU A 52 7.87 -1.64 9.05
C LEU A 52 8.86 -0.54 9.45
N ALA A 53 8.43 0.43 10.26
CA ALA A 53 9.32 1.46 10.79
C ALA A 53 10.46 0.86 11.61
N ASP A 54 10.17 -0.09 12.50
CA ASP A 54 11.17 -0.77 13.33
C ASP A 54 12.18 -1.61 12.52
N ALA A 55 11.87 -1.90 11.25
CA ALA A 55 12.81 -2.48 10.30
C ALA A 55 13.78 -1.44 9.69
N GLY A 56 13.68 -0.16 10.05
CA GLY A 56 14.62 0.89 9.66
C GLY A 56 14.11 1.85 8.61
N PHE A 57 12.81 2.21 8.64
CA PHE A 57 12.18 3.13 7.69
C PHE A 57 11.39 4.22 8.42
N VAL A 58 11.23 5.39 7.80
CA VAL A 58 10.18 6.35 8.16
C VAL A 58 8.94 6.01 7.36
N VAL A 59 7.86 5.62 8.04
CA VAL A 59 6.64 5.12 7.39
C VAL A 59 5.50 6.11 7.53
N LEU A 60 4.97 6.57 6.42
CA LEU A 60 3.83 7.48 6.33
C LEU A 60 2.57 6.67 5.98
N LEU A 61 1.56 6.71 6.85
CA LEU A 61 0.28 6.02 6.72
C LEU A 61 -0.85 7.05 6.57
N PRO A 62 -1.24 7.42 5.33
CA PRO A 62 -2.31 8.38 5.09
C PRO A 62 -3.69 7.74 5.19
N ASP A 63 -4.67 8.49 5.70
CA ASP A 63 -6.08 8.13 5.68
C ASP A 63 -6.74 8.56 4.36
N LEU A 64 -6.78 7.67 3.39
CA LEU A 64 -7.29 7.96 2.04
C LEU A 64 -8.81 8.17 1.99
N PHE A 65 -9.52 7.96 3.11
CA PHE A 65 -10.95 8.23 3.23
C PHE A 65 -11.28 9.67 3.63
N TYR A 66 -10.28 10.54 3.76
CA TYR A 66 -10.47 11.94 4.18
C TYR A 66 -11.53 12.71 3.36
N ARG A 67 -11.75 12.33 2.08
CA ARG A 67 -12.79 12.92 1.23
C ARG A 67 -14.20 12.55 1.65
N ALA A 68 -14.38 11.44 2.35
CA ALA A 68 -15.67 11.02 2.88
C ALA A 68 -16.06 11.77 4.18
N GLY A 69 -15.16 12.60 4.71
CA GLY A 69 -15.32 13.29 5.97
C GLY A 69 -14.81 12.50 7.16
N GLU A 70 -15.24 12.91 8.36
CA GLU A 70 -14.90 12.18 9.58
C GLU A 70 -15.72 10.90 9.68
N TYR A 71 -15.09 9.84 10.17
CA TYR A 71 -15.74 8.55 10.41
C TYR A 71 -15.13 7.88 11.64
N ASP A 72 -15.93 7.07 12.31
CA ASP A 72 -15.45 6.19 13.37
C ASP A 72 -14.73 4.98 12.78
N PRO A 73 -13.71 4.42 13.50
CA PRO A 73 -13.04 3.20 13.07
C PRO A 73 -14.06 2.09 12.76
N ILE A 74 -13.92 1.48 11.58
CA ILE A 74 -14.85 0.44 11.12
C ILE A 74 -14.66 -0.82 11.95
N ASP A 75 -15.78 -1.33 12.50
CA ASP A 75 -15.79 -2.60 13.23
C ASP A 75 -15.63 -3.77 12.24
N VAL A 76 -14.42 -4.35 12.23
CA VAL A 76 -14.08 -5.50 11.38
C VAL A 76 -14.94 -6.71 11.69
N GLY A 77 -15.28 -6.95 12.97
CA GLY A 77 -16.16 -8.05 13.38
C GLY A 77 -17.55 -7.91 12.76
N ALA A 78 -18.15 -6.73 12.84
CA ALA A 78 -19.44 -6.44 12.22
C ALA A 78 -19.36 -6.53 10.68
N LEU A 79 -18.25 -6.10 10.07
CA LEU A 79 -18.02 -6.15 8.62
C LEU A 79 -18.10 -7.59 8.07
N PHE A 80 -17.56 -8.57 8.79
CA PHE A 80 -17.54 -9.96 8.38
C PHE A 80 -18.71 -10.79 8.95
N ALA A 81 -19.50 -10.24 9.86
CA ALA A 81 -20.64 -10.94 10.48
C ALA A 81 -21.84 -11.15 9.53
N SER A 82 -21.94 -10.37 8.45
CA SER A 82 -23.04 -10.50 7.50
C SER A 82 -22.59 -10.28 6.05
N PRO A 83 -23.31 -10.86 5.06
CA PRO A 83 -23.03 -10.60 3.63
C PRO A 83 -23.12 -9.14 3.25
N ASP A 84 -23.92 -8.35 3.97
CA ASP A 84 -24.14 -6.93 3.71
C ASP A 84 -23.17 -6.00 4.45
N GLY A 85 -22.38 -6.54 5.38
CA GLY A 85 -21.41 -5.75 6.18
C GLY A 85 -20.50 -4.89 5.32
N ARG A 86 -20.04 -5.43 4.20
CA ARG A 86 -19.17 -4.70 3.24
C ARG A 86 -19.84 -3.52 2.57
N LYS A 87 -21.18 -3.43 2.54
CA LYS A 87 -21.89 -2.27 1.98
C LYS A 87 -21.61 -0.99 2.77
N ALA A 88 -21.29 -1.11 4.07
CA ALA A 88 -20.88 0.03 4.89
C ALA A 88 -19.59 0.71 4.39
N LEU A 89 -18.76 0.01 3.64
CA LEU A 89 -17.53 0.55 3.06
C LEU A 89 -17.77 1.37 1.77
N THR A 90 -18.92 1.24 1.13
CA THR A 90 -19.20 1.85 -0.19
C THR A 90 -18.96 3.35 -0.23
N PRO A 91 -19.40 4.18 0.75
CA PRO A 91 -19.15 5.62 0.74
C PRO A 91 -17.65 5.96 0.81
N PHE A 92 -16.88 5.18 1.57
CA PHE A 92 -15.46 5.41 1.78
C PHE A 92 -14.65 4.98 0.58
N ILE A 93 -14.87 3.77 0.07
CA ILE A 93 -14.19 3.25 -1.13
C ILE A 93 -14.53 4.12 -2.35
N GLY A 94 -15.76 4.61 -2.47
CA GLY A 94 -16.18 5.52 -3.53
C GLY A 94 -15.55 6.93 -3.45
N ALA A 95 -15.02 7.32 -2.28
CA ALA A 95 -14.37 8.62 -2.09
C ALA A 95 -12.92 8.66 -2.61
N THR A 96 -12.32 7.51 -2.90
CA THR A 96 -10.96 7.41 -3.44
C THR A 96 -10.89 6.43 -4.61
N ASP A 97 -9.83 6.54 -5.39
CA ASP A 97 -9.43 5.61 -6.45
C ASP A 97 -7.90 5.70 -6.62
N ASN A 98 -7.34 4.85 -7.50
CA ASN A 98 -5.90 4.80 -7.74
C ASN A 98 -5.32 6.15 -8.17
N HIS A 99 -6.02 6.88 -9.05
CA HIS A 99 -5.51 8.14 -9.61
C HIS A 99 -5.67 9.32 -8.65
N ARG A 100 -6.77 9.37 -7.87
CA ARG A 100 -6.93 10.36 -6.80
C ARG A 100 -5.86 10.17 -5.74
N ALA A 101 -5.64 8.94 -5.28
CA ALA A 101 -4.61 8.63 -4.30
C ALA A 101 -3.19 8.89 -4.85
N ALA A 102 -2.96 8.68 -6.14
CA ALA A 102 -1.68 9.01 -6.77
C ALA A 102 -1.42 10.53 -6.82
N ARG A 103 -2.45 11.34 -7.06
CA ARG A 103 -2.32 12.81 -6.95
C ARG A 103 -2.04 13.26 -5.51
N ASP A 104 -2.68 12.62 -4.53
CA ASP A 104 -2.41 12.90 -3.11
C ASP A 104 -0.98 12.52 -2.73
N ALA A 105 -0.45 11.45 -3.33
CA ALA A 105 0.89 10.95 -3.04
C ALA A 105 2.00 11.97 -3.32
N GLU A 106 1.80 12.93 -4.23
CA GLU A 106 2.75 14.02 -4.44
C GLU A 106 2.96 14.82 -3.14
N SER A 107 1.88 15.20 -2.45
CA SER A 107 1.97 15.90 -1.16
C SER A 107 2.61 15.04 -0.06
N PHE A 108 2.37 13.73 -0.09
CA PHE A 108 3.00 12.80 0.86
C PHE A 108 4.49 12.63 0.61
N LEU A 109 4.89 12.57 -0.66
CA LEU A 109 6.29 12.52 -1.07
C LEU A 109 7.03 13.80 -0.70
N ASP A 110 6.42 14.97 -0.93
CA ASP A 110 6.99 16.27 -0.54
C ASP A 110 7.19 16.32 0.98
N HIS A 111 6.18 15.91 1.76
CA HIS A 111 6.29 15.86 3.21
C HIS A 111 7.43 14.95 3.68
N LEU A 112 7.59 13.75 3.09
CA LEU A 112 8.71 12.86 3.43
C LEU A 112 10.06 13.49 3.06
N GLN A 113 10.16 14.15 1.93
CA GLN A 113 11.40 14.76 1.46
C GLN A 113 11.85 15.96 2.32
N ASP A 114 10.90 16.68 2.90
CA ASP A 114 11.16 17.84 3.78
C ASP A 114 11.56 17.43 5.21
N ARG A 115 11.45 16.16 5.57
CA ARG A 115 11.76 15.67 6.90
C ARG A 115 13.27 15.46 7.08
N SER A 116 13.82 15.97 8.17
CA SER A 116 15.25 15.80 8.51
C SER A 116 15.63 14.37 8.94
N ASP A 117 14.63 13.54 9.31
CA ASP A 117 14.83 12.14 9.69
C ASP A 117 14.64 11.16 8.51
N VAL A 118 14.37 11.69 7.30
CA VAL A 118 14.28 10.89 6.07
C VAL A 118 15.57 11.02 5.25
N SER A 119 16.09 9.90 4.75
CA SER A 119 17.27 9.83 3.89
C SER A 119 16.94 9.38 2.48
N GLY A 120 17.85 9.68 1.57
CA GLY A 120 17.73 9.29 0.16
C GLY A 120 16.83 10.22 -0.64
N THR A 121 16.79 10.00 -1.95
CA THR A 121 15.97 10.77 -2.91
C THR A 121 14.78 9.99 -3.42
N LYS A 122 14.74 8.68 -3.15
CA LYS A 122 13.66 7.78 -3.56
C LYS A 122 12.96 7.18 -2.35
N VAL A 123 11.65 7.04 -2.47
CA VAL A 123 10.74 6.52 -1.45
C VAL A 123 10.23 5.15 -1.87
N GLY A 124 9.95 4.28 -0.91
CA GLY A 124 9.23 3.04 -1.15
C GLY A 124 7.72 3.24 -1.06
N THR A 125 6.95 2.42 -1.76
CA THR A 125 5.50 2.33 -1.57
C THR A 125 5.09 0.90 -1.29
N THR A 126 4.20 0.69 -0.34
CA THR A 126 3.54 -0.59 -0.12
C THR A 126 2.05 -0.39 0.04
N GLY A 127 1.26 -1.31 -0.45
CA GLY A 127 -0.18 -1.22 -0.33
C GLY A 127 -0.86 -2.59 -0.26
N TYR A 128 -2.02 -2.60 0.38
CA TYR A 128 -2.77 -3.81 0.72
C TYR A 128 -4.18 -3.71 0.16
N CYS A 129 -4.69 -4.76 -0.49
CA CYS A 129 -6.03 -4.74 -1.11
C CYS A 129 -6.18 -3.57 -2.10
N MET A 130 -7.05 -2.61 -1.80
CA MET A 130 -7.18 -1.34 -2.53
C MET A 130 -5.84 -0.61 -2.66
N GLY A 131 -5.08 -0.53 -1.57
CA GLY A 131 -3.76 0.12 -1.54
C GLY A 131 -2.73 -0.51 -2.47
N GLY A 132 -2.89 -1.78 -2.84
CA GLY A 132 -2.00 -2.47 -3.77
C GLY A 132 -2.01 -1.86 -5.17
N GLY A 133 -3.19 -1.55 -5.70
CA GLY A 133 -3.35 -0.84 -6.96
C GLY A 133 -2.84 0.61 -6.90
N ILE A 134 -3.07 1.27 -5.75
CA ILE A 134 -2.57 2.63 -5.48
C ILE A 134 -1.03 2.63 -5.49
N SER A 135 -0.38 1.69 -4.81
CA SER A 135 1.08 1.59 -4.76
C SER A 135 1.70 1.49 -6.17
N LEU A 136 1.14 0.65 -7.05
CA LEU A 136 1.59 0.53 -8.44
C LEU A 136 1.34 1.80 -9.25
N THR A 137 0.19 2.43 -9.07
CA THR A 137 -0.14 3.67 -9.79
C THR A 137 0.78 4.81 -9.39
N VAL A 138 1.09 4.95 -8.08
CA VAL A 138 2.08 5.93 -7.59
C VAL A 138 3.47 5.65 -8.13
N ALA A 139 3.88 4.37 -8.21
CA ALA A 139 5.18 4.00 -8.77
C ALA A 139 5.31 4.40 -10.25
N ALA A 140 4.21 4.41 -10.99
CA ALA A 140 4.18 4.86 -12.37
C ALA A 140 4.14 6.39 -12.49
N THR A 141 3.24 7.05 -11.76
CA THR A 141 3.00 8.50 -11.92
C THR A 141 4.08 9.37 -11.27
N ALA A 142 4.76 8.87 -10.24
CA ALA A 142 5.88 9.53 -9.56
C ALA A 142 7.20 8.73 -9.76
N ALA A 143 7.43 8.20 -10.93
CA ALA A 143 8.48 7.22 -11.23
C ALA A 143 9.89 7.64 -10.84
N ASN A 144 10.23 8.92 -10.97
CA ASN A 144 11.52 9.48 -10.59
C ASN A 144 11.72 9.57 -9.05
N ARG A 145 10.65 9.48 -8.27
CA ARG A 145 10.65 9.57 -6.80
C ARG A 145 10.51 8.21 -6.11
N ILE A 146 10.07 7.16 -6.85
CA ILE A 146 9.82 5.83 -6.28
C ILE A 146 10.96 4.88 -6.63
N GLY A 147 11.58 4.29 -5.60
CA GLY A 147 12.64 3.28 -5.75
C GLY A 147 12.10 1.86 -5.81
N ALA A 148 11.02 1.59 -5.10
CA ALA A 148 10.35 0.30 -5.12
C ALA A 148 8.87 0.42 -4.76
N ALA A 149 8.04 -0.48 -5.31
CA ALA A 149 6.62 -0.60 -4.99
C ALA A 149 6.22 -2.04 -4.69
N ALA A 150 5.43 -2.23 -3.64
CA ALA A 150 4.89 -3.54 -3.28
C ALA A 150 3.37 -3.51 -3.24
N SER A 151 2.74 -4.55 -3.81
CA SER A 151 1.30 -4.79 -3.76
C SER A 151 1.03 -6.14 -3.13
N PHE A 152 0.33 -6.17 -2.01
CA PHE A 152 -0.07 -7.41 -1.35
C PHE A 152 -1.58 -7.59 -1.43
N HIS A 153 -2.00 -8.78 -1.88
CA HIS A 153 -3.40 -9.09 -2.20
C HIS A 153 -4.14 -7.93 -2.88
N GLY A 154 -3.46 -7.22 -3.77
CA GLY A 154 -4.05 -6.13 -4.54
C GLY A 154 -5.14 -6.65 -5.46
N GLY A 155 -6.31 -6.00 -5.43
CA GLY A 155 -7.40 -6.33 -6.33
C GLY A 155 -7.39 -5.48 -7.59
N SER A 156 -8.01 -5.99 -8.67
CA SER A 156 -8.27 -5.23 -9.90
C SER A 156 -7.01 -4.60 -10.55
N LEU A 157 -5.87 -5.30 -10.46
CA LEU A 157 -4.58 -4.75 -10.92
C LEU A 157 -4.43 -4.70 -12.44
N ALA A 158 -5.18 -5.54 -13.19
CA ALA A 158 -5.14 -5.58 -14.65
C ALA A 158 -6.53 -5.86 -15.24
N THR A 159 -7.42 -4.88 -15.17
CA THR A 159 -8.80 -4.91 -15.68
C THR A 159 -8.91 -4.27 -17.07
N ASP A 160 -10.10 -4.26 -17.65
CA ASP A 160 -10.39 -3.56 -18.92
C ASP A 160 -10.70 -2.06 -18.71
N SER A 161 -10.68 -1.58 -17.46
CA SER A 161 -10.85 -0.15 -17.17
C SER A 161 -9.64 0.65 -17.65
N GLU A 162 -9.88 1.82 -18.24
CA GLU A 162 -8.83 2.78 -18.60
C GLU A 162 -8.02 3.29 -17.39
N MET A 163 -8.57 3.09 -16.17
CA MET A 163 -7.93 3.45 -14.91
C MET A 163 -7.10 2.30 -14.31
N SER A 164 -6.92 1.20 -15.04
CA SER A 164 -6.27 0.01 -14.52
C SER A 164 -4.75 0.19 -14.36
N PRO A 165 -4.16 -0.17 -13.20
CA PRO A 165 -2.74 0.05 -12.92
C PRO A 165 -1.80 -0.54 -13.98
N HIS A 166 -2.13 -1.70 -14.57
CA HIS A 166 -1.28 -2.35 -15.57
C HIS A 166 -1.04 -1.52 -16.84
N LEU A 167 -1.91 -0.55 -17.13
CA LEU A 167 -1.76 0.33 -18.30
C LEU A 167 -0.69 1.41 -18.12
N LEU A 168 -0.17 1.57 -16.89
CA LEU A 168 0.83 2.58 -16.54
C LEU A 168 2.20 1.97 -16.24
N VAL A 169 2.34 0.65 -16.28
CA VAL A 169 3.57 -0.02 -15.81
C VAL A 169 4.81 0.33 -16.64
N ASP A 170 4.65 0.77 -17.87
CA ASP A 170 5.74 1.24 -18.75
C ASP A 170 6.42 2.53 -18.23
N GLN A 171 5.78 3.24 -17.32
CA GLN A 171 6.34 4.42 -16.66
C GLN A 171 7.12 4.08 -15.40
N ILE A 172 7.00 2.87 -14.85
CA ILE A 172 7.66 2.47 -13.60
C ILE A 172 9.17 2.34 -13.81
N GLN A 173 9.95 3.01 -12.95
CA GLN A 173 11.41 2.96 -12.94
C GLN A 173 11.96 2.17 -11.76
N GLY A 174 11.18 2.03 -10.70
CA GLY A 174 11.55 1.28 -9.50
C GLY A 174 11.27 -0.21 -9.63
N ARG A 175 11.79 -1.00 -8.67
CA ARG A 175 11.49 -2.44 -8.59
C ARG A 175 10.07 -2.67 -8.07
N VAL A 176 9.39 -3.68 -8.61
CA VAL A 176 8.01 -4.04 -8.24
C VAL A 176 7.96 -5.41 -7.57
N TYR A 177 7.21 -5.52 -6.48
CA TYR A 177 6.85 -6.79 -5.86
C TYR A 177 5.33 -6.98 -5.80
N ILE A 178 4.86 -8.11 -6.29
CA ILE A 178 3.44 -8.50 -6.24
C ILE A 178 3.30 -9.76 -5.39
N GLY A 179 2.63 -9.67 -4.26
CA GLY A 179 2.22 -10.81 -3.44
C GLY A 179 0.76 -11.16 -3.71
N ALA A 180 0.51 -12.18 -4.53
CA ALA A 180 -0.84 -12.61 -4.91
C ALA A 180 -1.36 -13.71 -3.99
N ALA A 181 -2.64 -13.66 -3.60
CA ALA A 181 -3.30 -14.75 -2.91
C ALA A 181 -3.69 -15.86 -3.88
N ASP A 182 -3.64 -17.10 -3.41
CA ASP A 182 -4.05 -18.28 -4.17
C ASP A 182 -5.58 -18.30 -4.41
N ASN A 183 -6.33 -17.87 -3.39
CA ASN A 183 -7.78 -17.81 -3.44
C ASN A 183 -8.26 -16.34 -3.39
N ASP A 184 -8.21 -15.65 -4.53
CA ASP A 184 -8.57 -14.24 -4.65
C ASP A 184 -9.38 -13.95 -5.91
N GLY A 185 -10.69 -13.82 -5.74
CA GLY A 185 -11.60 -13.46 -6.85
C GLY A 185 -11.39 -12.04 -7.38
N SER A 186 -10.71 -11.16 -6.63
CA SER A 186 -10.38 -9.78 -7.06
C SER A 186 -9.11 -9.68 -7.89
N TYR A 187 -8.29 -10.76 -7.89
CA TYR A 187 -7.08 -10.88 -8.69
C TYR A 187 -6.89 -12.31 -9.21
N PRO A 188 -7.78 -12.78 -10.11
CA PRO A 188 -7.75 -14.13 -10.65
C PRO A 188 -6.52 -14.38 -11.55
N PRO A 189 -6.16 -15.66 -11.82
CA PRO A 189 -4.97 -16.01 -12.61
C PRO A 189 -4.88 -15.32 -13.99
N ALA A 190 -5.99 -15.12 -14.66
CA ALA A 190 -6.00 -14.41 -15.96
C ALA A 190 -5.58 -12.93 -15.82
N MET A 191 -5.97 -12.29 -14.72
CA MET A 191 -5.56 -10.91 -14.42
C MET A 191 -4.08 -10.86 -14.03
N ALA A 192 -3.61 -11.85 -13.26
CA ALA A 192 -2.19 -11.99 -12.89
C ALA A 192 -1.31 -12.16 -14.16
N ALA A 193 -1.72 -13.02 -15.09
CA ALA A 193 -1.02 -13.21 -16.36
C ALA A 193 -0.93 -11.90 -17.16
N ARG A 194 -2.02 -11.13 -17.26
CA ARG A 194 -2.06 -9.83 -17.95
C ARG A 194 -1.11 -8.81 -17.32
N LEU A 195 -1.07 -8.72 -15.98
CA LEU A 195 -0.15 -7.81 -15.29
C LEU A 195 1.32 -8.20 -15.52
N ILE A 196 1.64 -9.50 -15.39
CA ILE A 196 2.99 -10.02 -15.60
C ILE A 196 3.45 -9.75 -17.03
N GLU A 197 2.59 -10.01 -18.02
CA GLU A 197 2.88 -9.72 -19.43
C GLU A 197 3.19 -8.22 -19.66
N ALA A 198 2.38 -7.33 -19.07
CA ALA A 198 2.62 -5.89 -19.16
C ALA A 198 3.95 -5.47 -18.53
N LEU A 199 4.27 -5.98 -17.32
CA LEU A 199 5.54 -5.69 -16.63
C LEU A 199 6.74 -6.22 -17.42
N MET A 200 6.64 -7.42 -18.00
CA MET A 200 7.68 -8.00 -18.85
C MET A 200 7.89 -7.19 -20.13
N ALA A 201 6.80 -6.81 -20.81
CA ALA A 201 6.86 -6.00 -22.04
C ALA A 201 7.49 -4.62 -21.79
N ALA A 202 7.24 -4.04 -20.61
CA ALA A 202 7.80 -2.77 -20.19
C ALA A 202 9.22 -2.89 -19.60
N HIS A 203 9.80 -4.10 -19.51
CA HIS A 203 11.10 -4.37 -18.90
C HIS A 203 11.25 -3.89 -17.46
N VAL A 204 10.14 -3.86 -16.71
CA VAL A 204 10.17 -3.51 -15.28
C VAL A 204 10.83 -4.63 -14.48
N ASP A 205 11.79 -4.29 -13.62
CA ASP A 205 12.35 -5.26 -12.65
C ASP A 205 11.25 -5.62 -11.64
N HIS A 206 10.74 -6.85 -11.71
CA HIS A 206 9.61 -7.27 -10.92
C HIS A 206 9.71 -8.70 -10.42
N ARG A 207 9.04 -8.94 -9.30
CA ARG A 207 8.79 -10.26 -8.75
C ARG A 207 7.31 -10.44 -8.45
N HIS A 208 6.74 -11.56 -8.90
CA HIS A 208 5.36 -11.96 -8.63
C HIS A 208 5.36 -13.30 -7.90
N ASP A 209 4.94 -13.30 -6.64
CA ASP A 209 4.89 -14.50 -5.79
C ASP A 209 3.43 -14.88 -5.51
N LEU A 210 3.12 -16.16 -5.71
CA LEU A 210 1.86 -16.74 -5.26
C LEU A 210 1.99 -17.23 -3.82
N TYR A 211 1.06 -16.81 -2.96
CA TYR A 211 0.94 -17.23 -1.58
C TYR A 211 -0.10 -18.35 -1.52
N VAL A 212 0.38 -19.59 -1.70
CA VAL A 212 -0.45 -20.80 -1.76
C VAL A 212 -1.22 -20.98 -0.45
N GLY A 213 -2.52 -21.28 -0.54
CA GLY A 213 -3.42 -21.42 0.59
C GLY A 213 -3.92 -20.11 1.20
N ALA A 214 -3.37 -18.96 0.79
CA ALA A 214 -3.81 -17.66 1.29
C ALA A 214 -5.02 -17.13 0.51
N ALA A 215 -5.92 -16.44 1.21
CA ALA A 215 -7.06 -15.74 0.62
C ALA A 215 -6.85 -14.23 0.64
N HIS A 216 -7.67 -13.48 -0.11
CA HIS A 216 -7.62 -12.02 -0.11
C HIS A 216 -7.67 -11.43 1.31
N GLY A 217 -6.67 -10.65 1.71
CA GLY A 217 -6.57 -10.07 3.06
C GLY A 217 -5.73 -10.87 4.05
N TRP A 218 -4.98 -11.91 3.62
CA TRP A 218 -4.20 -12.80 4.50
C TRP A 218 -3.19 -12.09 5.42
N THR A 219 -2.80 -10.87 5.12
CA THR A 219 -1.81 -10.12 5.92
C THR A 219 -2.43 -9.46 7.15
N MET A 220 -3.76 -9.31 7.19
CA MET A 220 -4.50 -8.56 8.21
C MET A 220 -4.85 -9.46 9.37
N SER A 221 -4.18 -9.28 10.53
CA SER A 221 -4.35 -10.15 11.70
C SER A 221 -5.73 -10.03 12.38
N ASP A 222 -6.51 -9.02 12.02
CA ASP A 222 -7.90 -8.83 12.46
C ASP A 222 -8.94 -9.41 11.48
N PHE A 223 -8.49 -10.01 10.36
CA PHE A 223 -9.38 -10.65 9.40
C PHE A 223 -9.51 -12.16 9.66
N PRO A 224 -10.69 -12.76 9.42
CA PRO A 224 -10.87 -14.21 9.56
C PRO A 224 -9.96 -15.06 8.64
N VAL A 225 -9.47 -14.45 7.57
CA VAL A 225 -8.61 -15.09 6.56
C VAL A 225 -7.11 -14.86 6.83
N TYR A 226 -6.74 -14.33 7.99
CA TYR A 226 -5.35 -14.17 8.37
C TYR A 226 -4.57 -15.47 8.25
N HIS A 227 -3.41 -15.44 7.59
CA HIS A 227 -2.56 -16.60 7.39
C HIS A 227 -1.15 -16.28 7.90
N GLU A 228 -0.83 -16.76 9.10
CA GLU A 228 0.38 -16.37 9.84
C GLU A 228 1.68 -16.64 9.04
N GLU A 229 1.82 -17.83 8.44
CA GLU A 229 3.00 -18.20 7.67
C GLU A 229 3.15 -17.30 6.44
N ALA A 230 2.07 -17.07 5.68
CA ALA A 230 2.05 -16.19 4.53
C ALA A 230 2.38 -14.74 4.94
N ALA A 231 1.82 -14.27 6.06
CA ALA A 231 2.13 -12.95 6.62
C ALA A 231 3.61 -12.84 7.05
N GLY A 232 4.21 -13.91 7.59
CA GLY A 232 5.63 -13.99 7.88
C GLY A 232 6.48 -13.83 6.60
N ARG A 233 6.17 -14.58 5.55
CA ARG A 233 6.84 -14.50 4.25
C ARG A 233 6.71 -13.11 3.62
N HIS A 234 5.54 -12.50 3.68
CA HIS A 234 5.29 -11.14 3.18
C HIS A 234 6.23 -10.13 3.84
N TRP A 235 6.40 -10.18 5.18
CA TRP A 235 7.29 -9.26 5.88
C TRP A 235 8.74 -9.40 5.44
N HIS A 236 9.23 -10.63 5.24
CA HIS A 236 10.57 -10.85 4.71
C HIS A 236 10.73 -10.27 3.31
N ALA A 237 9.76 -10.53 2.41
CA ALA A 237 9.82 -10.04 1.04
C ALA A 237 9.78 -8.49 0.97
N LEU A 238 8.88 -7.86 1.74
CA LEU A 238 8.74 -6.41 1.79
C LEU A 238 10.00 -5.74 2.33
N THR A 239 10.51 -6.25 3.46
CA THR A 239 11.72 -5.69 4.09
C THR A 239 12.94 -5.84 3.19
N ALA A 240 13.13 -7.03 2.58
CA ALA A 240 14.22 -7.26 1.64
C ALA A 240 14.15 -6.32 0.43
N LEU A 241 12.96 -6.17 -0.18
CA LEU A 241 12.74 -5.24 -1.29
C LEU A 241 13.24 -3.83 -0.96
N PHE A 242 12.81 -3.28 0.18
CA PHE A 242 13.15 -1.91 0.54
C PHE A 242 14.62 -1.76 1.00
N MET A 243 15.18 -2.75 1.67
CA MET A 243 16.61 -2.74 2.04
C MET A 243 17.52 -2.76 0.80
N GLU A 244 17.13 -3.49 -0.24
CA GLU A 244 17.92 -3.60 -1.49
C GLU A 244 17.80 -2.37 -2.40
N THR A 245 16.72 -1.58 -2.27
CA THR A 245 16.40 -0.54 -3.26
C THR A 245 16.44 0.88 -2.72
N LEU A 246 16.36 1.08 -1.39
CA LEU A 246 16.26 2.39 -0.77
C LEU A 246 17.46 2.77 0.10
N GLN A 247 18.37 1.83 0.35
CA GLN A 247 19.58 2.06 1.17
C GLN A 247 20.79 2.41 0.32
#